data_611bbc3e221081aa88e715c33099b3b2
#
_entry.id   611bbc3e221081aa88e715c33099b3b2
#
_cell.length_a   1.000
_cell.length_b   1.000
_cell.length_c   1.000
_cell.angle_alpha   90.00
_cell.angle_beta   90.00
_cell.angle_gamma   90.00
#
_symmetry.space_group_name_H-M   'P 1'
#
loop_
_entity.id
_entity.type
_entity.pdbx_description
1 polymer ?
#
loop_
_entity_poly.entity_id
_entity_poly.type
_entity_poly.pdbx_seq_one_letter_code
_entity_poly.pdbx_strand_id
1 'polypeptide(L)'
;MKEIKILEDYTTKTPLQLIGEMAGVCWGAKLDKDKNIARAIDCIKSGHGRVEELPDVYLVIEGFSAKALRELYTHIGGLPTRLQASTRYIDYEKGFDVVTPPSVENNNDAAEVWYKAISDIKMAMGALKALGIPKEDYTNLLPLAYQSKMIWKVNLRTLVNFMNLRTCFRAYWEIREFSNMLKKALMEYSPEWEIICKELFVPKCDAVGYCTEAKCCGRHKTKSEVIGEDAKQD
;
A
#
# COMPACT_ATOMS: atom_id res chain seq x y z
N MET A 1 -3.36 -17.28 2.50
CA MET A 1 -4.37 -16.34 1.91
C MET A 1 -3.89 -14.93 2.22
N LYS A 2 -4.03 -13.97 1.29
CA LYS A 2 -3.70 -12.55 1.53
C LYS A 2 -4.76 -11.89 2.38
N GLU A 3 -4.35 -11.15 3.41
CA GLU A 3 -5.25 -10.48 4.34
C GLU A 3 -4.71 -9.09 4.73
N ILE A 4 -5.62 -8.12 4.86
CA ILE A 4 -5.35 -6.80 5.44
C ILE A 4 -6.38 -6.59 6.54
N LYS A 5 -5.91 -6.53 7.78
CA LYS A 5 -6.74 -6.29 8.96
C LYS A 5 -6.49 -4.89 9.49
N ILE A 6 -7.54 -4.07 9.59
CA ILE A 6 -7.50 -2.77 10.26
C ILE A 6 -7.52 -3.02 11.77
N LEU A 7 -6.60 -2.39 12.49
CA LEU A 7 -6.61 -2.37 13.95
C LEU A 7 -7.51 -1.22 14.41
N GLU A 8 -8.77 -1.53 14.64
CA GLU A 8 -9.85 -0.55 14.86
C GLU A 8 -9.61 0.36 16.06
N ASP A 9 -9.07 -0.18 17.16
CA ASP A 9 -8.82 0.58 18.40
C ASP A 9 -7.75 1.69 18.22
N TYR A 10 -6.93 1.60 17.18
CA TYR A 10 -5.83 2.52 16.92
C TYR A 10 -6.03 3.35 15.65
N THR A 11 -6.92 2.91 14.76
CA THR A 11 -7.19 3.59 13.49
C THR A 11 -8.22 4.70 13.69
N THR A 12 -7.96 5.88 13.16
CA THR A 12 -8.89 7.01 13.19
C THR A 12 -10.21 6.62 12.50
N LYS A 13 -11.30 6.53 13.25
CA LYS A 13 -12.61 6.10 12.72
C LYS A 13 -13.32 7.20 11.94
N THR A 14 -13.13 8.47 12.35
CA THR A 14 -13.78 9.65 11.77
C THR A 14 -12.75 10.66 11.27
N PRO A 15 -12.01 10.34 10.17
CA PRO A 15 -10.88 11.15 9.70
C PRO A 15 -11.31 12.53 9.22
N LEU A 16 -12.46 12.68 8.54
CA LEU A 16 -12.94 13.98 8.09
C LEU A 16 -13.39 14.86 9.26
N GLN A 17 -14.05 14.28 10.24
CA GLN A 17 -14.41 14.99 11.47
C GLN A 17 -13.16 15.52 12.17
N LEU A 18 -12.13 14.67 12.34
CA LEU A 18 -10.86 15.05 12.95
C LEU A 18 -10.17 16.19 12.18
N ILE A 19 -10.04 16.05 10.86
CA ILE A 19 -9.43 17.08 10.01
C ILE A 19 -10.16 18.40 10.13
N GLY A 20 -11.48 18.40 10.01
CA GLY A 20 -12.28 19.61 10.04
C GLY A 20 -12.27 20.30 11.40
N GLU A 21 -12.27 19.53 12.50
CA GLU A 21 -12.14 20.04 13.85
C GLU A 21 -10.79 20.74 14.05
N MET A 22 -9.69 20.07 13.73
CA MET A 22 -8.34 20.61 13.91
C MET A 22 -8.07 21.78 12.98
N ALA A 23 -8.49 21.74 11.72
CA ALA A 23 -8.40 22.88 10.82
C ALA A 23 -9.20 24.09 11.31
N GLY A 24 -10.35 23.86 11.97
CA GLY A 24 -11.18 24.91 12.55
C GLY A 24 -10.46 25.76 13.61
N VAL A 25 -9.53 25.15 14.35
CA VAL A 25 -8.71 25.86 15.35
C VAL A 25 -7.87 26.96 14.70
N CYS A 26 -7.32 26.70 13.51
CA CYS A 26 -6.49 27.69 12.80
C CYS A 26 -7.26 28.96 12.39
N TRP A 27 -8.57 28.86 12.27
CA TRP A 27 -9.43 29.99 11.86
C TRP A 27 -10.29 30.54 13.02
N GLY A 28 -10.05 30.08 14.24
CA GLY A 28 -10.86 30.46 15.40
C GLY A 28 -12.34 30.08 15.25
N ALA A 29 -12.63 29.04 14.45
CA ALA A 29 -13.98 28.59 14.21
C ALA A 29 -14.54 27.86 15.45
N LYS A 30 -15.85 28.00 15.69
CA LYS A 30 -16.54 27.16 16.67
C LYS A 30 -16.48 25.70 16.20
N LEU A 31 -16.23 24.79 17.14
CA LEU A 31 -16.24 23.34 16.87
C LEU A 31 -17.67 22.88 16.70
N ASP A 32 -18.09 22.73 15.45
CA ASP A 32 -19.43 22.34 15.02
C ASP A 32 -19.29 21.09 14.14
N LYS A 33 -19.84 19.98 14.59
CA LYS A 33 -19.69 18.67 13.92
C LYS A 33 -20.21 18.70 12.49
N ASP A 34 -21.32 19.36 12.22
CA ASP A 34 -21.94 19.40 10.90
C ASP A 34 -21.09 20.20 9.90
N LYS A 35 -20.32 21.19 10.37
CA LYS A 35 -19.43 22.02 9.55
C LYS A 35 -18.04 21.42 9.39
N ASN A 36 -17.63 20.54 10.30
CA ASN A 36 -16.28 19.96 10.27
C ASN A 36 -16.03 19.10 9.04
N ILE A 37 -16.98 18.25 8.63
CA ILE A 37 -16.84 17.42 7.44
C ILE A 37 -16.70 18.27 6.18
N ALA A 38 -17.55 19.29 6.02
CA ALA A 38 -17.46 20.21 4.88
C ALA A 38 -16.10 20.93 4.85
N ARG A 39 -15.65 21.44 6.00
CA ARG A 39 -14.33 22.10 6.14
C ARG A 39 -13.18 21.14 5.79
N ALA A 40 -13.25 19.90 6.23
CA ALA A 40 -12.24 18.90 5.89
C ALA A 40 -12.15 18.65 4.39
N ILE A 41 -13.30 18.51 3.73
CA ILE A 41 -13.38 18.31 2.28
C ILE A 41 -12.80 19.54 1.55
N ASP A 42 -13.12 20.74 1.98
CA ASP A 42 -12.58 21.99 1.40
C ASP A 42 -11.05 22.05 1.56
N CYS A 43 -10.52 21.73 2.74
CA CYS A 43 -9.07 21.69 2.98
C CYS A 43 -8.38 20.67 2.06
N ILE A 44 -8.95 19.48 1.91
CA ILE A 44 -8.40 18.43 1.05
C ILE A 44 -8.43 18.87 -0.41
N LYS A 45 -9.55 19.37 -0.91
CA LYS A 45 -9.68 19.86 -2.30
C LYS A 45 -8.78 21.04 -2.62
N SER A 46 -8.51 21.88 -1.64
CA SER A 46 -7.58 23.02 -1.75
C SER A 46 -6.11 22.62 -1.59
N GLY A 47 -5.80 21.33 -1.41
CA GLY A 47 -4.43 20.83 -1.30
C GLY A 47 -3.71 21.17 0.01
N HIS A 48 -4.44 21.43 1.09
CA HIS A 48 -3.87 21.66 2.42
C HIS A 48 -3.34 20.36 3.04
N GLY A 49 -2.31 19.76 2.44
CA GLY A 49 -1.79 18.43 2.80
C GLY A 49 -1.34 18.26 4.27
N ARG A 50 -1.12 19.36 5.01
CA ARG A 50 -0.77 19.28 6.44
C ARG A 50 -1.89 18.65 7.27
N VAL A 51 -3.15 18.90 6.94
CA VAL A 51 -4.30 18.34 7.66
C VAL A 51 -4.45 16.83 7.45
N GLU A 52 -3.93 16.31 6.34
CA GLU A 52 -3.90 14.89 6.04
C GLU A 52 -2.89 14.11 6.91
N GLU A 53 -2.02 14.79 7.65
CA GLU A 53 -1.09 14.16 8.59
C GLU A 53 -1.77 13.74 9.90
N LEU A 54 -2.98 14.24 10.18
CA LEU A 54 -3.70 14.00 11.44
C LEU A 54 -4.32 12.59 11.55
N PRO A 55 -5.05 12.08 10.52
CA PRO A 55 -5.61 10.73 10.62
C PRO A 55 -4.53 9.66 10.43
N ASP A 56 -4.54 8.67 11.30
CA ASP A 56 -3.67 7.50 11.25
C ASP A 56 -4.46 6.21 10.96
N VAL A 57 -3.82 5.30 10.25
CA VAL A 57 -4.28 3.93 10.01
C VAL A 57 -3.24 2.94 10.53
N TYR A 58 -3.71 1.93 11.24
CA TYR A 58 -2.90 0.83 11.74
C TYR A 58 -3.39 -0.48 11.13
N LEU A 59 -2.48 -1.22 10.51
CA LEU A 59 -2.78 -2.43 9.73
C LEU A 59 -1.93 -3.61 10.19
N VAL A 60 -2.53 -4.80 10.18
CA VAL A 60 -1.82 -6.06 10.09
C VAL A 60 -1.97 -6.55 8.64
N ILE A 61 -0.86 -6.87 8.00
CA ILE A 61 -0.76 -7.31 6.61
C ILE A 61 -0.17 -8.70 6.62
N GLU A 62 -0.85 -9.68 6.01
CA GLU A 62 -0.41 -11.07 5.97
C GLU A 62 -0.54 -11.67 4.56
N GLY A 63 0.27 -12.68 4.25
CA GLY A 63 0.17 -13.46 3.02
C GLY A 63 0.67 -12.78 1.76
N PHE A 64 1.25 -11.57 1.87
CA PHE A 64 1.95 -10.89 0.78
C PHE A 64 3.41 -11.30 0.74
N SER A 65 4.00 -11.26 -0.46
CA SER A 65 5.43 -11.56 -0.61
C SER A 65 6.31 -10.52 0.08
N ALA A 66 7.49 -10.95 0.54
CA ALA A 66 8.50 -10.03 1.04
C ALA A 66 8.86 -8.95 0.01
N LYS A 67 8.80 -9.29 -1.30
CA LYS A 67 8.99 -8.33 -2.38
C LYS A 67 7.94 -7.22 -2.35
N ALA A 68 6.66 -7.55 -2.21
CA ALA A 68 5.58 -6.56 -2.14
C ALA A 68 5.67 -5.72 -0.87
N LEU A 69 5.94 -6.35 0.29
CA LEU A 69 6.09 -5.63 1.55
C LEU A 69 7.29 -4.66 1.53
N ARG A 70 8.38 -5.01 0.82
CA ARG A 70 9.53 -4.12 0.61
C ARG A 70 9.15 -2.81 -0.10
N GLU A 71 8.15 -2.84 -1.02
CA GLU A 71 7.65 -1.63 -1.67
C GLU A 71 7.10 -0.60 -0.67
N LEU A 72 6.53 -1.06 0.46
CA LEU A 72 6.02 -0.17 1.51
C LEU A 72 7.14 0.64 2.19
N TYR A 73 8.38 0.12 2.21
CA TYR A 73 9.53 0.83 2.79
C TYR A 73 9.99 2.04 1.98
N THR A 74 9.58 2.16 0.73
CA THR A 74 9.90 3.31 -0.12
C THR A 74 9.02 4.53 0.17
N HIS A 75 7.90 4.35 0.89
CA HIS A 75 6.98 5.42 1.26
C HIS A 75 7.28 5.93 2.66
N ILE A 76 8.20 6.90 2.77
CA ILE A 76 8.77 7.41 4.03
C ILE A 76 8.17 8.74 4.49
N GLY A 77 7.39 9.42 3.66
CA GLY A 77 6.72 10.66 4.02
C GLY A 77 5.80 10.47 5.24
N GLY A 78 5.77 11.42 6.17
CA GLY A 78 4.94 11.33 7.38
C GLY A 78 5.40 10.30 8.41
N LEU A 79 6.64 9.81 8.33
CA LEU A 79 7.27 8.86 9.26
C LEU A 79 6.40 7.62 9.55
N PRO A 80 6.01 6.83 8.54
CA PRO A 80 5.26 5.62 8.78
C PRO A 80 6.10 4.59 9.53
N THR A 81 5.48 3.88 10.47
CA THR A 81 6.14 2.81 11.23
C THR A 81 5.82 1.45 10.61
N ARG A 82 6.81 0.58 10.46
CA ARG A 82 6.69 -0.77 9.92
C ARG A 82 7.43 -1.75 10.80
N LEU A 83 6.73 -2.81 11.21
CA LEU A 83 7.31 -3.92 11.96
C LEU A 83 7.03 -5.19 11.17
N GLN A 84 8.06 -5.67 10.46
CA GLN A 84 7.95 -6.90 9.67
C GLN A 84 8.36 -8.10 10.51
N ALA A 85 7.71 -9.23 10.27
CA ALA A 85 8.05 -10.52 10.85
C ALA A 85 9.53 -10.86 10.64
N SER A 86 10.22 -11.12 11.74
CA SER A 86 11.68 -11.31 11.73
C SER A 86 12.05 -12.73 11.29
N THR A 87 12.92 -12.84 10.29
CA THR A 87 13.48 -14.12 9.85
C THR A 87 14.46 -14.75 10.87
N ARG A 88 14.88 -14.00 11.89
CA ARG A 88 15.70 -14.49 12.98
C ARG A 88 14.91 -15.26 14.06
N TYR A 89 13.62 -14.87 14.27
CA TYR A 89 12.79 -15.42 15.35
C TYR A 89 11.76 -16.43 14.85
N ILE A 90 11.18 -16.20 13.67
CA ILE A 90 10.20 -17.12 13.11
C ILE A 90 10.88 -18.39 12.64
N ASP A 91 10.24 -19.51 12.94
CA ASP A 91 10.74 -20.83 12.54
C ASP A 91 10.16 -21.20 11.17
N TYR A 92 11.04 -21.31 10.19
CA TYR A 92 10.73 -21.78 8.83
C TYR A 92 11.05 -23.27 8.61
N GLU A 93 11.29 -24.03 9.69
CA GLU A 93 11.62 -25.47 9.63
C GLU A 93 10.54 -26.31 8.96
N LYS A 94 9.28 -25.93 9.22
CA LYS A 94 8.11 -26.58 8.59
C LYS A 94 7.86 -26.12 7.16
N GLY A 95 8.78 -25.33 6.61
CA GLY A 95 8.69 -24.69 5.31
C GLY A 95 8.14 -23.27 5.38
N PHE A 96 7.97 -22.68 4.23
CA PHE A 96 7.38 -21.36 4.04
C PHE A 96 6.46 -21.39 2.83
N ASP A 97 5.44 -20.54 2.86
CA ASP A 97 4.58 -20.32 1.71
C ASP A 97 5.16 -19.25 0.80
N VAL A 98 4.82 -19.31 -0.47
CA VAL A 98 5.24 -18.33 -1.46
C VAL A 98 4.04 -17.72 -2.18
N VAL A 99 4.22 -16.52 -2.69
CA VAL A 99 3.29 -15.89 -3.62
C VAL A 99 3.79 -16.18 -5.04
N THR A 100 3.07 -17.04 -5.76
CA THR A 100 3.38 -17.36 -7.15
C THR A 100 2.90 -16.23 -8.05
N PRO A 101 3.75 -15.67 -8.94
CA PRO A 101 3.32 -14.65 -9.90
C PRO A 101 2.28 -15.21 -10.89
N PRO A 102 1.25 -14.42 -11.28
CA PRO A 102 0.24 -14.87 -12.24
C PRO A 102 0.82 -15.34 -13.59
N SER A 103 1.91 -14.73 -14.04
CA SER A 103 2.60 -15.15 -15.27
C SER A 103 3.24 -16.53 -15.17
N VAL A 104 3.62 -16.95 -13.98
CA VAL A 104 4.14 -18.29 -13.70
C VAL A 104 2.96 -19.28 -13.56
N GLU A 105 1.95 -18.92 -12.79
CA GLU A 105 0.79 -19.75 -12.50
C GLU A 105 0.00 -20.13 -13.76
N ASN A 106 -0.05 -19.21 -14.74
CA ASN A 106 -0.72 -19.41 -16.03
C ASN A 106 0.13 -20.13 -17.11
N ASN A 107 1.31 -20.67 -16.74
CA ASN A 107 2.21 -21.38 -17.63
C ASN A 107 2.74 -22.64 -16.93
N ASN A 108 2.32 -23.82 -17.37
CA ASN A 108 2.64 -25.08 -16.71
C ASN A 108 4.15 -25.35 -16.63
N ASP A 109 4.89 -25.10 -17.73
CA ASP A 109 6.35 -25.32 -17.75
C ASP A 109 7.06 -24.35 -16.78
N ALA A 110 6.64 -23.10 -16.74
CA ALA A 110 7.17 -22.11 -15.81
C ALA A 110 6.82 -22.46 -14.35
N ALA A 111 5.62 -22.98 -14.10
CA ALA A 111 5.17 -23.42 -12.77
C ALA A 111 6.00 -24.61 -12.27
N GLU A 112 6.31 -25.59 -13.12
CA GLU A 112 7.17 -26.73 -12.78
C GLU A 112 8.56 -26.25 -12.35
N VAL A 113 9.21 -25.40 -13.15
CA VAL A 113 10.52 -24.81 -12.83
C VAL A 113 10.47 -24.02 -11.51
N TRP A 114 9.42 -23.22 -11.33
CA TRP A 114 9.22 -22.41 -10.12
C TRP A 114 9.11 -23.27 -8.86
N TYR A 115 8.19 -24.24 -8.84
CA TYR A 115 7.96 -25.06 -7.66
C TYR A 115 9.15 -25.98 -7.37
N LYS A 116 9.86 -26.44 -8.40
CA LYS A 116 11.11 -27.17 -8.21
C LYS A 116 12.14 -26.30 -7.49
N ALA A 117 12.36 -25.07 -7.94
CA ALA A 117 13.31 -24.15 -7.30
C ALA A 117 12.93 -23.86 -5.84
N ILE A 118 11.64 -23.65 -5.54
CA ILE A 118 11.16 -23.44 -4.16
C ILE A 118 11.39 -24.70 -3.30
N SER A 119 11.19 -25.89 -3.84
CA SER A 119 11.47 -27.15 -3.17
C SER A 119 12.97 -27.32 -2.86
N ASP A 120 13.83 -27.02 -3.83
CA ASP A 120 15.28 -27.10 -3.67
C ASP A 120 15.78 -26.14 -2.56
N ILE A 121 15.21 -24.92 -2.50
CA ILE A 121 15.52 -23.95 -1.42
C ILE A 121 15.10 -24.53 -0.03
N LYS A 122 13.90 -25.08 0.07
CA LYS A 122 13.43 -25.71 1.33
C LYS A 122 14.36 -26.84 1.79
N MET A 123 14.78 -27.69 0.86
CA MET A 123 15.73 -28.77 1.15
C MET A 123 17.09 -28.24 1.60
N ALA A 124 17.62 -27.21 0.91
CA ALA A 124 18.89 -26.59 1.28
C ALA A 124 18.85 -25.95 2.68
N MET A 125 17.78 -25.25 3.03
CA MET A 125 17.60 -24.69 4.38
C MET A 125 17.58 -25.78 5.45
N GLY A 126 16.86 -26.89 5.21
CA GLY A 126 16.84 -28.04 6.10
C GLY A 126 18.20 -28.69 6.27
N ALA A 127 18.97 -28.85 5.19
CA ALA A 127 20.34 -29.40 5.24
C ALA A 127 21.30 -28.48 6.02
N LEU A 128 21.27 -27.17 5.80
CA LEU A 128 22.10 -26.21 6.54
C LEU A 128 21.79 -26.24 8.05
N LYS A 129 20.52 -26.34 8.40
CA LYS A 129 20.12 -26.49 9.80
C LYS A 129 20.66 -27.78 10.40
N ALA A 130 20.55 -28.91 9.71
CA ALA A 130 21.08 -30.21 10.16
C ALA A 130 22.60 -30.17 10.37
N LEU A 131 23.31 -29.30 9.66
CA LEU A 131 24.73 -29.03 9.82
C LEU A 131 25.03 -28.04 10.97
N GLY A 132 24.04 -27.59 11.73
CA GLY A 132 24.20 -26.70 12.87
C GLY A 132 24.36 -25.22 12.50
N ILE A 133 24.07 -24.83 11.25
CA ILE A 133 24.13 -23.42 10.84
C ILE A 133 23.04 -22.62 11.57
N PRO A 134 23.35 -21.44 12.12
CA PRO A 134 22.40 -20.59 12.82
C PRO A 134 21.18 -20.22 11.94
N LYS A 135 20.02 -20.05 12.58
CA LYS A 135 18.77 -19.66 11.89
C LYS A 135 18.94 -18.38 11.07
N GLU A 136 19.56 -17.36 11.61
CA GLU A 136 19.78 -16.08 10.95
C GLU A 136 20.62 -16.19 9.66
N ASP A 137 21.41 -17.25 9.53
CA ASP A 137 22.24 -17.47 8.35
C ASP A 137 21.51 -18.30 7.30
N TYR A 138 20.90 -19.46 7.64
CA TYR A 138 20.21 -20.27 6.63
C TYR A 138 18.92 -19.61 6.12
N THR A 139 18.28 -18.70 6.88
CA THR A 139 17.11 -17.95 6.41
C THR A 139 17.45 -16.90 5.34
N ASN A 140 18.72 -16.62 5.06
CA ASN A 140 19.14 -15.82 3.91
C ASN A 140 18.78 -16.48 2.56
N LEU A 141 18.51 -17.79 2.56
CA LEU A 141 18.01 -18.49 1.37
C LEU A 141 16.54 -18.23 1.06
N LEU A 142 15.77 -17.58 1.96
CA LEU A 142 14.37 -17.26 1.69
C LEU A 142 14.22 -16.42 0.41
N PRO A 143 13.41 -16.86 -0.57
CA PRO A 143 13.21 -16.13 -1.79
C PRO A 143 12.36 -14.87 -1.54
N LEU A 144 12.50 -13.82 -2.34
CA LEU A 144 11.63 -12.63 -2.23
C LEU A 144 10.13 -12.94 -2.35
N ALA A 145 9.80 -14.10 -2.88
CA ALA A 145 8.43 -14.58 -3.01
C ALA A 145 7.84 -15.13 -1.71
N TYR A 146 8.66 -15.36 -0.63
CA TYR A 146 8.11 -15.92 0.60
C TYR A 146 7.06 -15.00 1.22
N GLN A 147 5.98 -15.59 1.74
CA GLN A 147 4.93 -14.86 2.41
C GLN A 147 5.41 -14.37 3.77
N SER A 148 5.17 -13.10 4.05
CA SER A 148 5.56 -12.49 5.30
C SER A 148 4.38 -11.75 5.94
N LYS A 149 4.60 -11.27 7.16
CA LYS A 149 3.64 -10.50 7.95
C LYS A 149 4.25 -9.17 8.35
N MET A 150 3.43 -8.11 8.35
CA MET A 150 3.87 -6.76 8.71
C MET A 150 2.78 -6.02 9.46
N ILE A 151 3.18 -5.26 10.48
CA ILE A 151 2.38 -4.16 11.02
C ILE A 151 2.80 -2.88 10.28
N TRP A 152 1.82 -2.11 9.83
CA TRP A 152 2.06 -0.81 9.21
C TRP A 152 1.18 0.26 9.86
N LYS A 153 1.83 1.27 10.47
CA LYS A 153 1.20 2.51 10.92
C LYS A 153 1.51 3.59 9.90
N VAL A 154 0.50 4.26 9.41
CA VAL A 154 0.64 5.25 8.35
C VAL A 154 -0.43 6.33 8.46
N ASN A 155 -0.08 7.60 8.22
CA ASN A 155 -1.05 8.69 8.15
C ASN A 155 -1.70 8.81 6.76
N LEU A 156 -2.80 9.56 6.69
CA LEU A 156 -3.56 9.75 5.45
C LEU A 156 -2.70 10.36 4.34
N ARG A 157 -1.85 11.34 4.61
CA ARG A 157 -1.00 11.98 3.58
C ARG A 157 -0.09 10.99 2.89
N THR A 158 0.55 10.12 3.67
CA THR A 158 1.39 9.05 3.14
C THR A 158 0.58 8.04 2.35
N LEU A 159 -0.65 7.71 2.83
CA LEU A 159 -1.56 6.82 2.11
C LEU A 159 -2.01 7.41 0.77
N VAL A 160 -2.36 8.68 0.70
CA VAL A 160 -2.73 9.35 -0.56
C VAL A 160 -1.58 9.23 -1.58
N ASN A 161 -0.36 9.58 -1.17
CA ASN A 161 0.82 9.45 -2.04
C ASN A 161 1.06 7.98 -2.47
N PHE A 162 0.94 7.04 -1.52
CA PHE A 162 1.07 5.62 -1.80
C PHE A 162 0.02 5.16 -2.82
N MET A 163 -1.25 5.47 -2.57
CA MET A 163 -2.36 5.05 -3.42
C MET A 163 -2.25 5.63 -4.83
N ASN A 164 -1.90 6.92 -4.97
CA ASN A 164 -1.71 7.54 -6.28
C ASN A 164 -0.64 6.85 -7.13
N LEU A 165 0.41 6.32 -6.50
CA LEU A 165 1.48 5.62 -7.20
C LEU A 165 1.18 4.14 -7.41
N ARG A 166 0.55 3.46 -6.44
CA ARG A 166 0.43 2.00 -6.42
C ARG A 166 -0.88 1.45 -6.97
N THR A 167 -1.90 2.29 -7.19
CA THR A 167 -3.08 1.91 -7.98
C THR A 167 -2.89 2.06 -9.49
N CYS A 168 -1.77 2.66 -9.94
CA CYS A 168 -1.41 2.78 -11.34
C CYS A 168 -1.12 1.40 -11.97
N PHE A 169 -1.52 1.18 -13.25
CA PHE A 169 -1.22 -0.05 -13.99
C PHE A 169 0.26 -0.32 -14.17
N ARG A 170 1.13 0.71 -14.05
CA ARG A 170 2.58 0.59 -14.09
C ARG A 170 3.18 0.03 -12.80
N ALA A 171 2.43 0.04 -11.71
CA ALA A 171 2.87 -0.53 -10.45
C ALA A 171 2.98 -2.07 -10.55
N TYR A 172 3.90 -2.64 -9.77
CA TYR A 172 4.02 -4.08 -9.62
C TYR A 172 2.66 -4.70 -9.25
N TRP A 173 2.28 -5.80 -9.89
CA TRP A 173 0.92 -6.36 -9.81
C TRP A 173 0.47 -6.64 -8.37
N GLU A 174 1.35 -7.20 -7.53
CA GLU A 174 1.00 -7.58 -6.16
C GLU A 174 0.81 -6.36 -5.24
N ILE A 175 1.62 -5.30 -5.42
CA ILE A 175 1.41 -4.06 -4.66
C ILE A 175 0.15 -3.31 -5.11
N ARG A 176 -0.24 -3.45 -6.38
CA ARG A 176 -1.51 -2.93 -6.88
C ARG A 176 -2.69 -3.70 -6.30
N GLU A 177 -2.59 -5.03 -6.21
CA GLU A 177 -3.58 -5.87 -5.51
C GLU A 177 -3.72 -5.45 -4.05
N PHE A 178 -2.59 -5.31 -3.33
CA PHE A 178 -2.55 -4.78 -1.96
C PHE A 178 -3.29 -3.44 -1.86
N SER A 179 -3.00 -2.49 -2.74
CA SER A 179 -3.62 -1.16 -2.73
C SER A 179 -5.14 -1.24 -2.90
N ASN A 180 -5.62 -2.10 -3.79
CA ASN A 180 -7.05 -2.30 -4.01
C ASN A 180 -7.73 -2.96 -2.80
N MET A 181 -7.09 -3.95 -2.19
CA MET A 181 -7.58 -4.60 -0.96
C MET A 181 -7.64 -3.60 0.20
N LEU A 182 -6.61 -2.78 0.38
CA LEU A 182 -6.57 -1.75 1.42
C LEU A 182 -7.66 -0.70 1.21
N LYS A 183 -7.83 -0.22 -0.02
CA LYS A 183 -8.91 0.70 -0.38
C LYS A 183 -10.27 0.11 0.00
N LYS A 184 -10.54 -1.13 -0.37
CA LYS A 184 -11.79 -1.82 -0.02
C LYS A 184 -11.98 -1.93 1.49
N ALA A 185 -10.96 -2.37 2.22
CA ALA A 185 -11.04 -2.51 3.69
C ALA A 185 -11.35 -1.19 4.39
N LEU A 186 -10.75 -0.08 3.95
CA LEU A 186 -11.01 1.25 4.53
C LEU A 186 -12.41 1.77 4.17
N MET A 187 -12.91 1.51 2.95
CA MET A 187 -14.28 1.86 2.57
C MET A 187 -15.33 1.13 3.44
N GLU A 188 -15.06 -0.12 3.78
CA GLU A 188 -15.93 -0.94 4.65
C GLU A 188 -15.81 -0.54 6.12
N TYR A 189 -14.68 0.06 6.53
CA TYR A 189 -14.40 0.42 7.92
C TYR A 189 -15.23 1.60 8.42
N SER A 190 -15.40 2.67 7.62
CA SER A 190 -16.26 3.79 8.00
C SER A 190 -16.73 4.61 6.79
N PRO A 191 -17.91 5.28 6.90
CA PRO A 191 -18.42 6.16 5.83
C PRO A 191 -17.48 7.31 5.45
N GLU A 192 -16.72 7.85 6.42
CA GLU A 192 -15.78 8.94 6.15
C GLU A 192 -14.55 8.44 5.38
N TRP A 193 -14.07 7.22 5.67
CA TRP A 193 -13.05 6.56 4.87
C TRP A 193 -13.55 6.23 3.46
N GLU A 194 -14.81 5.87 3.32
CA GLU A 194 -15.40 5.64 1.98
C GLU A 194 -15.31 6.90 1.12
N ILE A 195 -15.63 8.08 1.66
CA ILE A 195 -15.49 9.38 0.97
C ILE A 195 -14.03 9.62 0.58
N ILE A 196 -13.10 9.52 1.52
CA ILE A 196 -11.67 9.69 1.28
C ILE A 196 -11.15 8.74 0.19
N CYS A 197 -11.53 7.46 0.27
CA CYS A 197 -11.09 6.45 -0.69
C CYS A 197 -11.61 6.73 -2.11
N LYS A 198 -12.81 7.24 -2.26
CA LYS A 198 -13.37 7.61 -3.58
C LYS A 198 -12.66 8.81 -4.19
N GLU A 199 -12.36 9.82 -3.38
CA GLU A 199 -11.79 11.09 -3.83
C GLU A 199 -10.27 11.04 -4.02
N LEU A 200 -9.53 10.43 -3.07
CA LEU A 200 -8.07 10.53 -3.00
C LEU A 200 -7.31 9.26 -3.40
N PHE A 201 -7.91 8.07 -3.19
CA PHE A 201 -7.21 6.81 -3.47
C PHE A 201 -7.44 6.35 -4.91
N VAL A 202 -6.93 7.15 -5.81
CA VAL A 202 -7.02 6.99 -7.26
C VAL A 202 -5.61 7.03 -7.87
N PRO A 203 -5.39 6.50 -9.08
CA PRO A 203 -4.12 6.69 -9.79
C PRO A 203 -3.80 8.17 -9.96
N LYS A 204 -2.52 8.53 -9.90
CA LYS A 204 -2.09 9.92 -10.03
C LYS A 204 -2.65 10.63 -11.27
N CYS A 205 -2.78 9.92 -12.38
CA CYS A 205 -3.36 10.49 -13.60
C CYS A 205 -4.84 10.87 -13.46
N ASP A 206 -5.61 10.16 -12.63
CA ASP A 206 -7.01 10.55 -12.33
C ASP A 206 -7.04 11.81 -11.44
N ALA A 207 -6.08 11.96 -10.53
CA ALA A 207 -6.00 13.12 -9.64
C ALA A 207 -5.56 14.41 -10.37
N VAL A 208 -4.69 14.30 -11.40
CA VAL A 208 -4.12 15.48 -12.10
C VAL A 208 -4.66 15.68 -13.52
N GLY A 209 -5.49 14.74 -14.04
CA GLY A 209 -6.11 14.83 -15.35
C GLY A 209 -5.25 14.39 -16.55
N TYR A 210 -3.98 14.03 -16.32
CA TYR A 210 -3.08 13.55 -17.38
C TYR A 210 -2.09 12.50 -16.88
N CYS A 211 -1.57 11.67 -17.80
CA CYS A 211 -0.55 10.67 -17.47
C CYS A 211 0.82 11.33 -17.25
N THR A 212 1.44 11.02 -16.10
CA THR A 212 2.78 11.52 -15.73
C THR A 212 3.89 10.51 -16.02
N GLU A 213 3.54 9.29 -16.49
CA GLU A 213 4.48 8.21 -16.76
C GLU A 213 5.10 8.34 -18.15
N ALA A 214 6.39 8.02 -18.27
CA ALA A 214 7.11 8.01 -19.55
C ALA A 214 6.50 7.02 -20.59
N LYS A 215 5.91 5.92 -20.10
CA LYS A 215 5.16 4.96 -20.91
C LYS A 215 3.70 4.96 -20.45
N CYS A 216 2.88 5.72 -21.12
CA CYS A 216 1.44 5.79 -20.83
C CYS A 216 0.77 4.44 -21.09
N CYS A 217 -0.21 4.08 -20.22
CA CYS A 217 -1.04 2.88 -20.40
C CYS A 217 -2.32 3.16 -21.19
N GLY A 218 -2.54 4.39 -21.66
CA GLY A 218 -3.74 4.80 -22.42
C GLY A 218 -4.94 5.24 -21.56
N ARG A 219 -4.82 5.23 -20.21
CA ARG A 219 -5.92 5.66 -19.33
C ARG A 219 -6.22 7.16 -19.45
N HIS A 220 -5.17 7.98 -19.55
CA HIS A 220 -5.23 9.43 -19.80
C HIS A 220 -4.21 9.81 -20.85
N LYS A 221 -4.44 10.93 -21.54
CA LYS A 221 -3.43 11.56 -22.41
C LYS A 221 -2.18 11.92 -21.61
N THR A 222 -1.03 11.97 -22.26
CA THR A 222 0.19 12.48 -21.66
C THR A 222 0.10 13.99 -21.45
N LYS A 223 0.95 14.54 -20.57
CA LYS A 223 0.99 15.99 -20.33
C LYS A 223 1.24 16.80 -21.61
N SER A 224 2.12 16.31 -22.49
CA SER A 224 2.44 16.97 -23.77
C SER A 224 1.28 16.94 -24.77
N GLU A 225 0.46 15.89 -24.76
CA GLU A 225 -0.73 15.81 -25.60
C GLU A 225 -1.81 16.79 -25.12
N VAL A 226 -2.01 16.92 -23.80
CA VAL A 226 -2.98 17.88 -23.22
C VAL A 226 -2.56 19.31 -23.54
N ILE A 227 -1.31 19.72 -23.27
CA ILE A 227 -0.80 21.07 -23.54
C ILE A 227 -0.83 21.41 -25.04
N GLY A 228 -0.52 20.41 -25.91
CA GLY A 228 -0.52 20.63 -27.36
C GLY A 228 -1.92 20.77 -27.95
N GLU A 229 -2.97 20.28 -27.27
CA GLU A 229 -4.37 20.48 -27.65
C GLU A 229 -4.88 21.86 -27.23
N ASP A 230 -4.54 22.32 -26.02
CA ASP A 230 -4.90 23.66 -25.54
C ASP A 230 -4.28 24.76 -26.43
N ALA A 231 -3.02 24.56 -26.88
CA ALA A 231 -2.34 25.49 -27.80
C ALA A 231 -2.91 25.55 -29.23
N LYS A 232 -3.85 24.67 -29.59
CA LYS A 232 -4.55 24.65 -30.89
C LYS A 232 -5.95 25.24 -30.82
N GLN A 233 -6.44 25.60 -29.63
CA GLN A 233 -7.75 26.21 -29.40
C GLN A 233 -7.69 27.73 -29.22
N ASP A 234 -6.49 28.31 -29.10
CA ASP A 234 -6.20 29.76 -29.13
C ASP A 234 -5.68 30.19 -30.53
#